data_421be5b90747d1d96b58dfd59be59598
#
_entry.id   421be5b90747d1d96b58dfd59be59598
#
_cell.length_a   1.000
_cell.length_b   1.000
_cell.length_c   1.000
_cell.angle_alpha   90.00
_cell.angle_beta   90.00
_cell.angle_gamma   90.00
#
_symmetry.space_group_name_H-M   'P 1'
#
loop_
_entity.id
_entity.type
_entity.pdbx_description
1 polymer ?
#
loop_
_entity_poly.entity_id
_entity_poly.type
_entity_poly.pdbx_seq_one_letter_code
_entity_poly.pdbx_strand_id
1 'polypeptide(L)'
;GGGSRIKILEAAARGVPVVSTQFGAEGLEFEPGVHLRVGSDAQELAGATVLLLRDRALADRTARAAYAAVERHHTWTRLRSAMMEVYEGLLGDHRQR
;
A
#
# COMPACT_ATOMS: atom_id res chain seq x y z
N GLY A 1 1.33 12.28 0.39
CA GLY A 1 1.48 12.20 1.73
C GLY A 1 1.14 10.91 2.43
N GLY A 2 0.81 11.04 3.70
CA GLY A 2 0.56 9.90 4.57
C GLY A 2 -0.61 9.03 4.13
N GLY A 3 -1.63 9.63 3.50
CA GLY A 3 -2.79 8.89 3.02
C GLY A 3 -2.46 7.84 1.96
N SER A 4 -1.53 8.15 1.05
CA SER A 4 -1.12 7.20 0.02
C SER A 4 -0.40 6.00 0.63
N ARG A 5 0.48 6.24 1.61
CA ARG A 5 1.20 5.16 2.29
C ARG A 5 0.25 4.25 3.05
N ILE A 6 -0.74 4.83 3.72
CA ILE A 6 -1.74 4.06 4.45
C ILE A 6 -2.52 3.16 3.50
N LYS A 7 -2.92 3.68 2.35
CA LYS A 7 -3.65 2.90 1.35
C LYS A 7 -2.83 1.74 0.79
N ILE A 8 -1.53 1.97 0.58
CA ILE A 8 -0.62 0.92 0.11
C ILE A 8 -0.51 -0.18 1.16
N LEU A 9 -0.31 0.20 2.42
CA LEU A 9 -0.21 -0.76 3.52
C LEU A 9 -1.52 -1.52 3.73
N GLU A 10 -2.65 -0.83 3.59
CA GLU A 10 -3.96 -1.46 3.69
C GLU A 10 -4.16 -2.50 2.59
N ALA A 11 -3.83 -2.17 1.35
CA ALA A 11 -3.93 -3.11 0.24
C ALA A 11 -3.02 -4.32 0.47
N ALA A 12 -1.78 -4.09 0.90
CA ALA A 12 -0.84 -5.16 1.21
C ALA A 12 -1.37 -6.08 2.31
N ALA A 13 -1.96 -5.50 3.35
CA ALA A 13 -2.54 -6.27 4.46
C ALA A 13 -3.73 -7.11 4.03
N ARG A 14 -4.38 -6.74 2.94
CA ARG A 14 -5.52 -7.48 2.37
C ARG A 14 -5.10 -8.47 1.29
N GLY A 15 -3.81 -8.54 0.98
CA GLY A 15 -3.32 -9.44 -0.05
C GLY A 15 -3.61 -8.98 -1.47
N VAL A 16 -3.72 -7.67 -1.67
CA VAL A 16 -4.00 -7.07 -2.97
C VAL A 16 -2.71 -6.49 -3.55
N PRO A 17 -2.33 -6.85 -4.78
CA PRO A 17 -1.13 -6.30 -5.40
C PRO A 17 -1.29 -4.81 -5.68
N VAL A 18 -0.21 -4.06 -5.55
CA VAL A 18 -0.22 -2.60 -5.63
C VAL A 18 0.65 -2.11 -6.78
N VAL A 19 0.14 -1.10 -7.48
CA VAL A 19 0.90 -0.27 -8.41
C VAL A 19 0.86 1.15 -7.86
N SER A 20 2.02 1.79 -7.77
CA SER A 20 2.12 3.13 -7.17
C SER A 20 3.17 3.96 -7.89
N THR A 21 3.14 5.25 -7.66
CA THR A 21 4.30 6.09 -7.98
C THR A 21 5.38 5.88 -6.94
N GLN A 22 6.61 6.18 -7.30
CA GLN A 22 7.71 6.12 -6.34
C GLN A 22 7.46 7.08 -5.18
N PHE A 23 6.91 8.24 -5.48
CA PHE A 23 6.56 9.22 -4.46
C PHE A 23 5.51 8.69 -3.48
N GLY A 24 4.48 8.03 -4.00
CA GLY A 24 3.43 7.45 -3.15
C GLY A 24 3.93 6.37 -2.21
N ALA A 25 4.96 5.63 -2.63
CA ALA A 25 5.54 4.55 -1.83
C ALA A 25 6.72 5.00 -0.97
N GLU A 26 7.11 6.26 -1.07
CA GLU A 26 8.27 6.78 -0.36
C GLU A 26 8.11 6.63 1.16
N GLY A 27 9.16 6.17 1.81
CA GLY A 27 9.16 5.98 3.26
C GLY A 27 8.67 4.61 3.72
N LEU A 28 8.16 3.78 2.81
CA LEU A 28 7.80 2.40 3.12
C LEU A 28 9.00 1.49 2.91
N GLU A 29 9.05 0.42 3.69
CA GLU A 29 10.08 -0.60 3.56
C GLU A 29 9.69 -1.63 2.50
N PHE A 30 9.20 -1.13 1.36
CA PHE A 30 8.79 -1.94 0.22
C PHE A 30 9.77 -1.73 -0.93
N GLU A 31 10.18 -2.82 -1.53
CA GLU A 31 11.11 -2.80 -2.64
C GLU A 31 10.34 -2.88 -3.97
N PRO A 32 10.53 -1.91 -4.88
CA PRO A 32 9.90 -1.96 -6.20
C PRO A 32 10.28 -3.25 -6.95
N GLY A 33 9.30 -3.86 -7.59
CA GLY A 33 9.48 -5.12 -8.30
C GLY A 33 9.35 -6.35 -7.43
N VAL A 34 9.35 -6.20 -6.11
CA VAL A 34 9.19 -7.30 -5.15
C VAL A 34 7.86 -7.18 -4.42
N HIS A 35 7.66 -6.07 -3.70
CA HIS A 35 6.48 -5.87 -2.87
C HIS A 35 5.39 -5.07 -3.58
N LEU A 36 5.76 -4.31 -4.59
CA LEU A 36 4.82 -3.53 -5.39
C LEU A 36 5.47 -3.20 -6.73
N ARG A 37 4.66 -2.72 -7.67
CA ARG A 37 5.16 -2.20 -8.94
C ARG A 37 5.11 -0.69 -8.89
N VAL A 38 6.11 -0.04 -9.50
CA VAL A 38 6.23 1.42 -9.48
C VAL A 38 6.29 1.93 -10.91
N GLY A 39 5.61 3.04 -11.17
CA GLY A 39 5.69 3.75 -12.45
C GLY A 39 5.88 5.22 -12.20
N SER A 40 6.59 5.90 -13.11
CA SER A 40 6.89 7.33 -12.97
C SER A 40 5.90 8.22 -13.70
N ASP A 41 5.09 7.65 -14.59
CA ASP A 41 4.07 8.39 -15.33
C ASP A 41 2.85 7.51 -15.58
N ALA A 42 1.81 8.08 -16.18
CA ALA A 42 0.56 7.38 -16.44
C ALA A 42 0.77 6.14 -17.32
N GLN A 43 1.65 6.24 -18.30
CA GLN A 43 1.91 5.13 -19.21
C GLN A 43 2.58 3.97 -18.50
N GLU A 44 3.57 4.25 -17.65
CA GLU A 44 4.24 3.20 -16.86
C GLU A 44 3.31 2.57 -15.84
N LEU A 45 2.47 3.39 -15.19
CA LEU A 45 1.49 2.89 -14.24
C LEU A 45 0.47 1.97 -14.92
N ALA A 46 0.00 2.38 -16.10
CA ALA A 46 -0.93 1.56 -16.89
C ALA A 46 -0.26 0.25 -17.31
N GLY A 47 0.98 0.30 -17.79
CA GLY A 47 1.73 -0.89 -18.17
C GLY A 47 1.92 -1.87 -17.02
N ALA A 48 2.29 -1.35 -15.85
CA ALA A 48 2.45 -2.18 -14.66
C ALA A 48 1.12 -2.82 -14.24
N THR A 49 0.03 -2.07 -14.34
CA THR A 49 -1.30 -2.58 -14.02
C THR A 49 -1.70 -3.71 -14.97
N VAL A 50 -1.51 -3.51 -16.28
CA VAL A 50 -1.81 -4.53 -17.28
C VAL A 50 -0.98 -5.79 -17.06
N LEU A 51 0.30 -5.61 -16.71
CA LEU A 51 1.18 -6.75 -16.42
C LEU A 51 0.63 -7.59 -15.27
N LEU A 52 0.22 -6.96 -14.18
CA LEU A 52 -0.35 -7.69 -13.05
C LEU A 52 -1.69 -8.36 -13.40
N LEU A 53 -2.48 -7.74 -14.27
CA LEU A 53 -3.74 -8.32 -14.70
C LEU A 53 -3.54 -9.54 -15.60
N ARG A 54 -2.46 -9.56 -16.39
CA ARG A 54 -2.18 -10.64 -17.32
C ARG A 54 -1.34 -11.75 -16.73
N ASP A 55 -0.51 -11.46 -15.76
CA ASP A 55 0.40 -12.41 -15.12
C ASP A 55 -0.04 -12.68 -13.69
N ARG A 56 -0.90 -13.65 -13.53
CA ARG A 56 -1.46 -13.98 -12.22
C ARG A 56 -0.41 -14.46 -11.25
N ALA A 57 0.57 -15.20 -11.70
CA ALA A 57 1.66 -15.68 -10.84
C ALA A 57 2.48 -14.52 -10.30
N LEU A 58 2.76 -13.53 -11.14
CA LEU A 58 3.46 -12.32 -10.71
C LEU A 58 2.62 -11.52 -9.71
N ALA A 59 1.33 -11.34 -9.99
CA ALA A 59 0.41 -10.64 -9.10
C ALA A 59 0.37 -11.31 -7.72
N ASP A 60 0.25 -12.64 -7.70
CA ASP A 60 0.22 -13.39 -6.45
C ASP A 60 1.53 -13.28 -5.68
N ARG A 61 2.66 -13.39 -6.36
CA ARG A 61 3.97 -13.26 -5.70
C ARG A 61 4.15 -11.87 -5.10
N THR A 62 3.76 -10.84 -5.85
CA THR A 62 3.86 -9.45 -5.40
C THR A 62 2.98 -9.22 -4.16
N ALA A 63 1.74 -9.67 -4.22
CA ALA A 63 0.80 -9.53 -3.11
C ALA A 63 1.27 -10.27 -1.87
N ARG A 64 1.79 -11.49 -2.03
CA ARG A 64 2.28 -12.29 -0.91
C ARG A 64 3.53 -11.68 -0.28
N ALA A 65 4.44 -11.16 -1.11
CA ALA A 65 5.64 -10.51 -0.60
C ALA A 65 5.28 -9.28 0.24
N ALA A 66 4.36 -8.47 -0.25
CA ALA A 66 3.91 -7.28 0.48
C ALA A 66 3.21 -7.66 1.79
N TYR A 67 2.34 -8.66 1.77
CA TYR A 67 1.67 -9.15 2.96
C TYR A 67 2.66 -9.63 4.01
N ALA A 68 3.64 -10.43 3.59
CA ALA A 68 4.66 -10.94 4.49
C ALA A 68 5.51 -9.81 5.09
N ALA A 69 5.80 -8.78 4.29
CA ALA A 69 6.53 -7.61 4.77
C ALA A 69 5.76 -6.86 5.85
N VAL A 70 4.46 -6.69 5.67
CA VAL A 70 3.60 -6.04 6.66
C VAL A 70 3.63 -6.83 7.98
N GLU A 71 3.47 -8.14 7.92
CA GLU A 71 3.51 -8.97 9.11
C GLU A 71 4.88 -8.97 9.79
N ARG A 72 5.94 -9.15 8.99
CA ARG A 72 7.31 -9.30 9.50
C ARG A 72 7.79 -8.07 10.25
N HIS A 73 7.41 -6.89 9.79
CA HIS A 73 7.86 -5.64 10.37
C HIS A 73 6.88 -5.04 11.36
N HIS A 74 5.86 -5.80 11.75
CA HIS A 74 4.79 -5.33 12.62
C HIS A 74 4.11 -4.06 12.10
N THR A 75 4.19 -3.83 10.80
CA THR A 75 3.62 -2.66 10.15
C THR A 75 2.10 -2.64 10.30
N TRP A 76 1.50 -3.83 10.45
CA TRP A 76 0.06 -3.96 10.68
C TRP A 76 -0.39 -3.19 11.92
N THR A 77 0.35 -3.31 13.01
CA THR A 77 0.03 -2.58 14.23
C THR A 77 0.14 -1.07 14.01
N ARG A 78 1.19 -0.62 13.30
CA ARG A 78 1.35 0.79 12.96
C ARG A 78 0.24 1.29 12.07
N LEU A 79 -0.16 0.48 11.09
CA LEU A 79 -1.25 0.84 10.19
C LEU A 79 -2.55 1.01 10.96
N ARG A 80 -2.88 0.08 11.84
CA ARG A 80 -4.07 0.17 12.68
C ARG A 80 -4.04 1.42 13.54
N SER A 81 -2.92 1.72 14.17
CA SER A 81 -2.77 2.91 14.98
C SER A 81 -2.98 4.18 14.16
N ALA A 82 -2.36 4.25 12.97
CA ALA A 82 -2.52 5.40 12.09
C ALA A 82 -3.96 5.57 11.63
N MET A 83 -4.63 4.49 11.28
CA MET A 83 -6.03 4.52 10.87
C MET A 83 -6.94 4.95 12.01
N MET A 84 -6.68 4.46 13.21
CA MET A 84 -7.43 4.83 14.41
C MET A 84 -7.24 6.30 14.77
N GLU A 85 -6.02 6.80 14.65
CA GLU A 85 -5.76 8.23 14.89
C GLU A 85 -6.55 9.11 13.94
N VAL A 86 -6.54 8.78 12.65
CA VAL A 86 -7.32 9.52 11.65
C VAL A 86 -8.80 9.46 11.98
N TYR A 87 -9.28 8.26 12.27
CA TYR A 87 -10.68 8.05 12.59
C TYR A 87 -11.11 8.80 13.86
N GLU A 88 -10.31 8.70 14.91
CA GLU A 88 -10.59 9.41 16.16
C GLU A 88 -10.52 10.92 15.98
N GLY A 89 -9.61 11.40 15.16
CA GLY A 89 -9.54 12.82 14.84
C GLY A 89 -10.82 13.33 14.21
N LEU A 90 -11.36 12.57 13.26
CA LEU A 90 -12.63 12.93 12.62
C LEU A 90 -13.79 12.89 13.61
N LEU A 91 -13.85 11.86 14.45
CA LEU A 91 -14.90 11.74 15.46
C LEU A 91 -14.74 12.78 16.56
N GLY A 92 -13.50 13.09 16.92
CA GLY A 92 -13.22 14.12 17.93
C GLY A 92 -13.75 15.48 17.52
N ASP A 93 -13.56 15.84 16.24
CA ASP A 93 -14.11 17.08 15.71
C ASP A 93 -15.62 17.10 15.80
N HIS A 94 -16.29 16.00 15.53
CA HIS A 94 -17.73 15.89 15.67
C HIS A 94 -18.19 15.97 17.11
N ARG A 95 -17.45 15.35 18.01
CA ARG A 95 -17.80 15.31 19.44
C ARG A 95 -17.69 16.67 20.12
N GLN A 96 -16.84 17.53 19.59
CA GLN A 96 -16.64 18.87 20.15
C GLN A 96 -17.73 19.85 19.74
N ARG A 97 -18.57 19.46 18.85
CA ARG A 97 -19.71 20.27 18.41
C ARG A 97 -20.97 19.86 19.14
#